data_1cca5dd1d0b212815eb804b1c9261cc8
#
_entry.id   1cca5dd1d0b212815eb804b1c9261cc8
#
_cell.length_a   1.000
_cell.length_b   1.000
_cell.length_c   1.000
_cell.angle_alpha   90.00
_cell.angle_beta   90.00
_cell.angle_gamma   90.00
#
_symmetry.space_group_name_H-M   'P 1'
#
loop_
_entity.id
_entity.type
_entity.pdbx_description
1 polymer ?
#
loop_
_entity_poly.entity_id
_entity_poly.type
_entity_poly.pdbx_seq_one_letter_code
_entity_poly.pdbx_strand_id
1 'polypeptide(L)'
;MFSLKEESKKTKLILYTITFIFFIIGTYTVIKYGDNYLLGNFNEWNNDDVKYVRSAWTLLDNGKFTYHNVNDETVFIMPGLPYTMAFFMSIFGKFGGITAFRIFQVVLMSLSFPLIFFIGRFLFNSKVGIISSILSILYLPNLFTPNLLLTEVIFYFLILLLVYTTLVAIKSKKIKHYIIGGIVWGIAALFRPTVGAYPIVVLILWIYNNYKFKDILKFTIIVSSVFCLVMSPWWIRNYKEFHRFIPFTLSSGNPMIQGSYINYDTTIDFHPWEITDDIIKQEEYYKDNLVYRFKNYILKKPLTYAKWYLIDKTVILWISPFYWKPVYNIHIVFVGIYHLLLLTLGFIGMYSIHKKSKNNKVDKTARILFGLFIYYSVVHIPYITFNRYSYPMIWIFVISSAFVINNIITQKQERSKQILNTNNLE
;
A
#
# COMPACT_ATOMS: atom_id res chain seq x y z
N MET A 1 13.79 -18.36 -2.16
CA MET A 1 12.88 -17.22 -2.28
C MET A 1 13.67 -15.95 -2.55
N PHE A 2 14.37 -15.37 -1.60
CA PHE A 2 15.20 -14.17 -1.77
C PHE A 2 16.66 -14.54 -2.09
N SER A 3 16.95 -15.01 -3.31
CA SER A 3 18.31 -15.41 -3.70
C SER A 3 18.87 -14.49 -4.77
N LEU A 4 20.04 -13.94 -4.51
CA LEU A 4 20.85 -13.18 -5.45
C LEU A 4 22.04 -14.01 -6.01
N LYS A 5 22.11 -15.33 -5.73
CA LYS A 5 23.27 -16.17 -6.10
C LYS A 5 23.58 -16.10 -7.59
N GLU A 6 22.53 -16.13 -8.42
CA GLU A 6 22.63 -16.14 -9.91
C GLU A 6 22.86 -14.75 -10.50
N GLU A 7 22.78 -13.70 -9.69
CA GLU A 7 22.94 -12.32 -10.17
C GLU A 7 24.41 -11.95 -10.36
N SER A 8 24.67 -11.09 -11.34
CA SER A 8 26.02 -10.55 -11.59
C SER A 8 26.51 -9.75 -10.38
N LYS A 9 27.86 -9.69 -10.21
CA LYS A 9 28.47 -8.85 -9.17
C LYS A 9 28.01 -7.39 -9.27
N LYS A 10 27.85 -6.87 -10.50
CA LYS A 10 27.35 -5.51 -10.77
C LYS A 10 25.93 -5.31 -10.26
N THR A 11 25.01 -6.24 -10.54
CA THR A 11 23.62 -6.20 -10.05
C THR A 11 23.58 -6.17 -8.53
N LYS A 12 24.33 -7.06 -7.87
CA LYS A 12 24.43 -7.11 -6.41
C LYS A 12 24.95 -5.80 -5.83
N LEU A 13 26.03 -5.28 -6.40
CA LEU A 13 26.63 -4.03 -5.97
C LEU A 13 25.64 -2.86 -6.08
N ILE A 14 24.96 -2.71 -7.22
CA ILE A 14 23.96 -1.66 -7.40
C ILE A 14 22.88 -1.77 -6.32
N LEU A 15 22.28 -2.95 -6.10
CA LEU A 15 21.23 -3.14 -5.11
C LEU A 15 21.69 -2.80 -3.69
N TYR A 16 22.86 -3.28 -3.28
CA TYR A 16 23.39 -2.97 -1.96
C TYR A 16 23.69 -1.47 -1.80
N THR A 17 24.30 -0.86 -2.83
CA THR A 17 24.63 0.56 -2.81
C THR A 17 23.39 1.44 -2.69
N ILE A 18 22.35 1.23 -3.54
CA ILE A 18 21.13 2.04 -3.49
C ILE A 18 20.38 1.85 -2.17
N THR A 19 20.31 0.62 -1.66
CA THR A 19 19.66 0.31 -0.38
C THR A 19 20.40 1.00 0.77
N PHE A 20 21.73 0.91 0.80
CA PHE A 20 22.55 1.50 1.85
C PHE A 20 22.55 3.03 1.80
N ILE A 21 22.71 3.63 0.62
CA ILE A 21 22.66 5.09 0.45
C ILE A 21 21.30 5.62 0.92
N PHE A 22 20.21 4.98 0.52
CA PHE A 22 18.89 5.41 0.98
C PHE A 22 18.74 5.30 2.50
N PHE A 23 19.25 4.21 3.10
CA PHE A 23 19.24 4.04 4.55
C PHE A 23 19.98 5.19 5.26
N ILE A 24 21.16 5.56 4.79
CA ILE A 24 21.93 6.66 5.38
C ILE A 24 21.20 8.00 5.24
N ILE A 25 20.73 8.33 4.01
CA ILE A 25 20.04 9.59 3.76
C ILE A 25 18.72 9.64 4.56
N GLY A 26 17.95 8.55 4.56
CA GLY A 26 16.69 8.47 5.29
C GLY A 26 16.88 8.62 6.80
N THR A 27 17.89 7.93 7.36
CA THR A 27 18.21 8.02 8.79
C THR A 27 18.69 9.45 9.15
N TYR A 28 19.53 10.06 8.32
CA TYR A 28 19.93 11.45 8.51
C TYR A 28 18.71 12.40 8.47
N THR A 29 17.80 12.20 7.50
CA THR A 29 16.57 12.99 7.39
C THR A 29 15.69 12.86 8.63
N VAL A 30 15.52 11.64 9.17
CA VAL A 30 14.77 11.39 10.40
C VAL A 30 15.40 12.10 11.60
N ILE A 31 16.69 11.94 11.81
CA ILE A 31 17.37 12.51 12.99
C ILE A 31 17.36 14.04 12.96
N LYS A 32 17.57 14.65 11.79
CA LYS A 32 17.71 16.10 11.68
C LYS A 32 16.38 16.83 11.49
N TYR A 33 15.43 16.22 10.80
CA TYR A 33 14.22 16.89 10.35
C TYR A 33 12.92 16.16 10.69
N GLY A 34 12.98 14.98 11.36
CA GLY A 34 11.81 14.13 11.57
C GLY A 34 10.61 14.85 12.18
N ASP A 35 10.84 15.73 13.15
CA ASP A 35 9.75 16.47 13.82
C ASP A 35 9.15 17.57 12.93
N ASN A 36 9.87 18.07 11.93
CA ASN A 36 9.32 19.03 10.97
C ASN A 36 8.24 18.42 10.09
N TYR A 37 8.19 17.07 10.00
CA TYR A 37 7.22 16.33 9.20
C TYR A 37 5.98 15.90 9.97
N LEU A 38 5.87 16.19 11.29
CA LEU A 38 4.62 16.01 12.02
C LEU A 38 3.50 16.77 11.32
N LEU A 39 2.38 16.10 11.11
CA LEU A 39 1.19 16.67 10.48
C LEU A 39 0.30 17.34 11.54
N GLY A 40 0.23 16.78 12.72
CA GLY A 40 -0.52 17.28 13.86
C GLY A 40 0.35 17.93 14.94
N ASN A 41 -0.30 18.34 16.02
CA ASN A 41 0.31 18.95 17.19
C ASN A 41 0.04 18.08 18.45
N PHE A 42 1.08 17.78 19.22
CA PHE A 42 0.96 16.99 20.45
C PHE A 42 0.15 17.68 21.56
N ASN A 43 -0.04 19.00 21.51
CA ASN A 43 -0.89 19.72 22.47
C ASN A 43 -2.37 19.62 22.10
N GLU A 44 -2.70 19.44 20.81
CA GLU A 44 -4.07 19.46 20.31
C GLU A 44 -4.57 18.07 19.87
N TRP A 45 -3.68 17.17 19.56
CA TRP A 45 -3.99 15.82 19.07
C TRP A 45 -4.92 15.85 17.84
N ASN A 46 -4.68 16.81 16.95
CA ASN A 46 -5.59 17.22 15.89
C ASN A 46 -5.44 16.45 14.57
N ASN A 47 -4.50 15.49 14.48
CA ASN A 47 -4.26 14.70 13.29
C ASN A 47 -3.98 13.23 13.63
N ASP A 48 -4.10 12.35 12.62
CA ASP A 48 -3.91 10.90 12.77
C ASP A 48 -2.55 10.54 13.37
N ASP A 49 -1.45 11.16 12.91
CA ASP A 49 -0.09 10.83 13.31
C ASP A 49 0.12 11.01 14.83
N VAL A 50 -0.30 12.13 15.37
CA VAL A 50 -0.21 12.39 16.81
C VAL A 50 -1.21 11.55 17.62
N LYS A 51 -2.39 11.25 17.06
CA LYS A 51 -3.36 10.35 17.70
C LYS A 51 -2.84 8.92 17.81
N TYR A 52 -2.12 8.42 16.80
CA TYR A 52 -1.45 7.11 16.87
C TYR A 52 -0.38 7.09 17.98
N VAL A 53 0.39 8.17 18.14
CA VAL A 53 1.35 8.31 19.25
C VAL A 53 0.64 8.28 20.59
N ARG A 54 -0.47 9.02 20.74
CA ARG A 54 -1.29 9.00 21.95
C ARG A 54 -1.81 7.60 22.25
N SER A 55 -2.31 6.88 21.24
CA SER A 55 -2.70 5.47 21.39
C SER A 55 -1.57 4.60 21.93
N ALA A 56 -0.35 4.78 21.42
CA ALA A 56 0.80 4.04 21.91
C ALA A 56 1.17 4.40 23.34
N TRP A 57 1.04 5.66 23.74
CA TRP A 57 1.26 6.10 25.12
C TRP A 57 0.23 5.51 26.08
N THR A 58 -1.08 5.56 25.75
CA THR A 58 -2.12 4.97 26.59
C THR A 58 -1.99 3.46 26.73
N LEU A 59 -1.52 2.76 25.68
CA LEU A 59 -1.17 1.34 25.79
C LEU A 59 -0.07 1.08 26.81
N LEU A 60 0.97 1.93 26.84
CA LEU A 60 2.09 1.77 27.79
C LEU A 60 1.72 2.17 29.21
N ASP A 61 0.95 3.26 29.36
CA ASP A 61 0.64 3.82 30.69
C ASP A 61 -0.47 3.02 31.39
N ASN A 62 -1.50 2.60 30.66
CA ASN A 62 -2.74 2.06 31.23
C ASN A 62 -3.16 0.71 30.63
N GLY A 63 -2.45 0.19 29.63
CA GLY A 63 -2.83 -1.03 28.90
C GLY A 63 -4.07 -0.87 28.00
N LYS A 64 -4.63 0.35 27.86
CA LYS A 64 -5.84 0.62 27.07
C LYS A 64 -5.51 0.96 25.61
N PHE A 65 -6.26 0.39 24.70
CA PHE A 65 -6.18 0.71 23.27
C PHE A 65 -7.21 1.79 22.92
N THR A 66 -6.77 3.03 22.80
CA THR A 66 -7.63 4.21 22.61
C THR A 66 -7.28 4.96 21.32
N TYR A 67 -8.10 5.94 20.88
CA TYR A 67 -7.78 6.78 19.73
C TYR A 67 -8.33 8.21 19.83
N HIS A 68 -9.66 8.40 19.78
CA HIS A 68 -10.27 9.73 19.88
C HIS A 68 -10.31 10.24 21.32
N ASN A 69 -10.69 9.39 22.24
CA ASN A 69 -10.73 9.64 23.66
C ASN A 69 -9.72 8.72 24.37
N VAL A 70 -8.96 9.25 25.34
CA VAL A 70 -7.95 8.49 26.09
C VAL A 70 -8.57 7.56 27.16
N ASN A 71 -9.83 7.77 27.50
CA ASN A 71 -10.52 7.00 28.52
C ASN A 71 -11.24 5.77 27.96
N ASP A 72 -11.55 5.76 26.65
CA ASP A 72 -12.42 4.79 26.02
C ASP A 72 -11.64 3.83 25.11
N GLU A 73 -11.87 2.54 25.33
CA GLU A 73 -11.39 1.51 24.43
C GLU A 73 -11.95 1.70 23.03
N THR A 74 -11.10 1.50 22.01
CA THR A 74 -11.49 1.74 20.61
C THR A 74 -11.36 0.52 19.73
N VAL A 75 -12.14 0.52 18.66
CA VAL A 75 -12.02 -0.36 17.48
C VAL A 75 -12.08 0.48 16.20
N PHE A 76 -11.82 1.78 16.34
CA PHE A 76 -11.81 2.74 15.23
C PHE A 76 -10.62 2.53 14.29
N ILE A 77 -9.46 2.15 14.81
CA ILE A 77 -8.23 1.90 14.07
C ILE A 77 -7.77 0.46 14.22
N MET A 78 -6.95 0.00 13.27
CA MET A 78 -6.27 -1.29 13.40
C MET A 78 -5.09 -1.21 14.39
N PRO A 79 -4.79 -2.30 15.12
CA PRO A 79 -3.83 -2.28 16.23
C PRO A 79 -2.36 -2.22 15.79
N GLY A 80 -2.03 -2.59 14.57
CA GLY A 80 -0.65 -2.80 14.13
C GLY A 80 0.27 -1.61 14.39
N LEU A 81 -0.17 -0.39 14.04
CA LEU A 81 0.68 0.80 14.19
C LEU A 81 0.88 1.20 15.66
N PRO A 82 -0.18 1.39 16.49
CA PRO A 82 0.01 1.75 17.92
C PRO A 82 0.85 0.74 18.69
N TYR A 83 0.63 -0.57 18.49
CA TYR A 83 1.43 -1.60 19.15
C TYR A 83 2.89 -1.59 18.70
N THR A 84 3.16 -1.36 17.41
CA THR A 84 4.53 -1.23 16.90
C THR A 84 5.22 0.00 17.49
N MET A 85 4.54 1.14 17.59
CA MET A 85 5.07 2.35 18.21
C MET A 85 5.32 2.14 19.71
N ALA A 86 4.36 1.54 20.43
CA ALA A 86 4.50 1.22 21.85
C ALA A 86 5.71 0.30 22.11
N PHE A 87 5.97 -0.67 21.24
CA PHE A 87 7.17 -1.51 21.33
C PHE A 87 8.46 -0.68 21.31
N PHE A 88 8.62 0.25 20.36
CA PHE A 88 9.80 1.12 20.33
C PHE A 88 9.85 2.07 21.53
N MET A 89 8.71 2.59 21.94
CA MET A 89 8.62 3.51 23.09
C MET A 89 8.90 2.81 24.42
N SER A 90 8.60 1.53 24.56
CA SER A 90 8.94 0.75 25.76
C SER A 90 10.45 0.56 25.94
N ILE A 91 11.20 0.55 24.84
CA ILE A 91 12.66 0.35 24.84
C ILE A 91 13.41 1.70 24.96
N PHE A 92 12.98 2.71 24.21
CA PHE A 92 13.72 3.97 24.02
C PHE A 92 13.04 5.17 24.73
N GLY A 93 11.98 4.92 25.52
CA GLY A 93 11.16 5.97 26.11
C GLY A 93 10.21 6.63 25.12
N LYS A 94 9.23 7.40 25.63
CA LYS A 94 8.13 7.93 24.79
C LYS A 94 8.61 8.72 23.56
N PHE A 95 9.54 9.65 23.73
CA PHE A 95 10.04 10.48 22.64
C PHE A 95 11.16 9.80 21.82
N GLY A 96 12.11 9.13 22.49
CA GLY A 96 13.15 8.35 21.80
C GLY A 96 12.56 7.24 20.95
N GLY A 97 11.47 6.64 21.41
CA GLY A 97 10.72 5.63 20.68
C GLY A 97 10.09 6.15 19.37
N ILE A 98 9.69 7.43 19.30
CA ILE A 98 9.22 8.05 18.06
C ILE A 98 10.34 8.06 17.02
N THR A 99 11.54 8.50 17.39
CA THR A 99 12.71 8.52 16.49
C THR A 99 13.10 7.11 16.08
N ALA A 100 13.14 6.17 17.02
CA ALA A 100 13.45 4.76 16.75
C ALA A 100 12.43 4.13 15.79
N PHE A 101 11.14 4.42 15.96
CA PHE A 101 10.09 3.99 15.05
C PHE A 101 10.27 4.56 13.63
N ARG A 102 10.60 5.84 13.49
CA ARG A 102 10.89 6.45 12.17
C ARG A 102 12.10 5.79 11.51
N ILE A 103 13.17 5.50 12.27
CA ILE A 103 14.35 4.78 11.75
C ILE A 103 13.94 3.36 11.30
N PHE A 104 13.10 2.68 12.06
CA PHE A 104 12.52 1.40 11.64
C PHE A 104 11.76 1.52 10.31
N GLN A 105 10.97 2.57 10.11
CA GLN A 105 10.34 2.83 8.82
C GLN A 105 11.36 3.05 7.69
N VAL A 106 12.48 3.75 7.96
CA VAL A 106 13.57 3.90 6.99
C VAL A 106 14.17 2.54 6.62
N VAL A 107 14.36 1.64 7.59
CA VAL A 107 14.82 0.26 7.33
C VAL A 107 13.84 -0.47 6.41
N LEU A 108 12.54 -0.45 6.72
CA LEU A 108 11.52 -1.10 5.90
C LEU A 108 11.46 -0.54 4.48
N MET A 109 11.56 0.79 4.33
CA MET A 109 11.59 1.43 3.02
C MET A 109 12.85 1.04 2.24
N SER A 110 14.02 1.02 2.89
CA SER A 110 15.27 0.55 2.28
C SER A 110 15.17 -0.89 1.77
N LEU A 111 14.57 -1.77 2.57
CA LEU A 111 14.32 -3.18 2.19
C LEU A 111 13.24 -3.34 1.12
N SER A 112 12.42 -2.33 0.90
CA SER A 112 11.41 -2.34 -0.17
C SER A 112 12.04 -2.30 -1.57
N PHE A 113 13.21 -1.67 -1.75
CA PHE A 113 13.88 -1.62 -3.05
C PHE A 113 14.37 -2.98 -3.54
N PRO A 114 15.05 -3.82 -2.73
CA PRO A 114 15.30 -5.21 -3.08
C PRO A 114 14.02 -6.02 -3.35
N LEU A 115 12.92 -5.79 -2.60
CA LEU A 115 11.65 -6.46 -2.88
C LEU A 115 11.10 -6.10 -4.26
N ILE A 116 11.14 -4.82 -4.64
CA ILE A 116 10.75 -4.35 -5.97
C ILE A 116 11.63 -5.00 -7.05
N PHE A 117 12.95 -5.09 -6.81
CA PHE A 117 13.85 -5.84 -7.69
C PHE A 117 13.39 -7.29 -7.87
N PHE A 118 13.10 -7.99 -6.77
CA PHE A 118 12.68 -9.39 -6.83
C PHE A 118 11.36 -9.57 -7.58
N ILE A 119 10.39 -8.67 -7.41
CA ILE A 119 9.12 -8.70 -8.16
C ILE A 119 9.38 -8.44 -9.64
N GLY A 120 10.11 -7.38 -9.98
CA GLY A 120 10.43 -7.04 -11.37
C GLY A 120 11.23 -8.14 -12.08
N ARG A 121 12.21 -8.74 -11.39
CA ARG A 121 12.97 -9.91 -11.89
C ARG A 121 12.07 -11.12 -12.09
N PHE A 122 11.18 -11.39 -11.15
CA PHE A 122 10.28 -12.55 -11.21
C PHE A 122 9.30 -12.44 -12.40
N LEU A 123 8.74 -11.26 -12.61
CA LEU A 123 7.77 -11.02 -13.67
C LEU A 123 8.42 -10.89 -15.07
N PHE A 124 9.66 -10.45 -15.12
CA PHE A 124 10.35 -10.15 -16.38
C PHE A 124 11.81 -10.63 -16.38
N ASN A 125 12.74 -9.82 -15.87
CA ASN A 125 14.18 -10.13 -15.79
C ASN A 125 14.91 -9.19 -14.82
N SER A 126 16.20 -9.48 -14.58
CA SER A 126 17.04 -8.70 -13.66
C SER A 126 17.23 -7.23 -14.09
N LYS A 127 17.22 -6.92 -15.40
CA LYS A 127 17.34 -5.54 -15.88
C LYS A 127 16.11 -4.72 -15.48
N VAL A 128 14.89 -5.26 -15.68
CA VAL A 128 13.65 -4.62 -15.24
C VAL A 128 13.66 -4.44 -13.72
N GLY A 129 14.10 -5.46 -12.96
CA GLY A 129 14.22 -5.36 -11.51
C GLY A 129 15.12 -4.20 -11.06
N ILE A 130 16.33 -4.07 -11.65
CA ILE A 130 17.27 -2.97 -11.33
C ILE A 130 16.68 -1.61 -11.69
N ILE A 131 16.13 -1.46 -12.90
CA ILE A 131 15.52 -0.19 -13.32
C ILE A 131 14.37 0.18 -12.37
N SER A 132 13.55 -0.78 -11.96
CA SER A 132 12.48 -0.55 -10.98
C SER A 132 13.00 -0.04 -9.64
N SER A 133 14.08 -0.64 -9.11
CA SER A 133 14.68 -0.20 -7.86
C SER A 133 15.26 1.22 -7.97
N ILE A 134 15.92 1.55 -9.10
CA ILE A 134 16.46 2.90 -9.35
C ILE A 134 15.32 3.93 -9.45
N LEU A 135 14.26 3.63 -10.20
CA LEU A 135 13.11 4.52 -10.28
C LEU A 135 12.44 4.72 -8.91
N SER A 136 12.40 3.69 -8.07
CA SER A 136 11.82 3.78 -6.73
C SER A 136 12.64 4.66 -5.79
N ILE A 137 13.98 4.58 -5.80
CA ILE A 137 14.81 5.42 -4.91
C ILE A 137 14.76 6.90 -5.29
N LEU A 138 14.54 7.19 -6.58
CA LEU A 138 14.38 8.57 -7.08
C LEU A 138 13.00 9.16 -6.78
N TYR A 139 12.04 8.36 -6.32
CA TYR A 139 10.70 8.82 -5.99
C TYR A 139 10.70 9.43 -4.57
N LEU A 140 10.79 10.76 -4.49
CA LEU A 140 10.92 11.50 -3.24
C LEU A 140 9.88 11.21 -2.16
N PRO A 141 8.61 10.86 -2.46
CA PRO A 141 7.69 10.41 -1.43
C PRO A 141 8.20 9.22 -0.61
N ASN A 142 9.10 8.38 -1.16
CA ASN A 142 9.73 7.30 -0.40
C ASN A 142 10.70 7.80 0.68
N LEU A 143 11.25 9.03 0.52
CA LEU A 143 12.07 9.69 1.54
C LEU A 143 11.21 10.51 2.52
N PHE A 144 10.07 11.01 2.08
CA PHE A 144 9.13 11.77 2.89
C PHE A 144 8.39 10.88 3.91
N THR A 145 7.81 9.78 3.44
CA THR A 145 6.88 8.97 4.23
C THR A 145 7.47 8.29 5.47
N PRO A 146 8.75 7.86 5.53
CA PRO A 146 9.33 7.30 6.75
C PRO A 146 9.42 8.28 7.92
N ASN A 147 9.29 9.59 7.66
CA ASN A 147 9.26 10.60 8.71
C ASN A 147 7.87 10.75 9.37
N LEU A 148 6.83 10.25 8.71
CA LEU A 148 5.46 10.30 9.21
C LEU A 148 5.20 9.19 10.22
N LEU A 149 4.31 9.47 11.17
CA LEU A 149 3.90 8.49 12.19
C LEU A 149 2.58 7.83 11.75
N LEU A 150 2.63 7.21 10.56
CA LEU A 150 1.47 6.68 9.86
C LEU A 150 1.72 5.25 9.36
N THR A 151 0.68 4.57 8.87
CA THR A 151 0.73 3.17 8.46
C THR A 151 1.39 2.92 7.09
N GLU A 152 1.62 3.97 6.30
CA GLU A 152 1.93 3.91 4.88
C GLU A 152 3.19 3.10 4.56
N VAL A 153 4.28 3.33 5.28
CA VAL A 153 5.57 2.65 5.01
C VAL A 153 5.51 1.17 5.37
N ILE A 154 4.96 0.86 6.54
CA ILE A 154 4.83 -0.54 6.96
C ILE A 154 3.93 -1.29 6.00
N PHE A 155 2.81 -0.68 5.61
CA PHE A 155 1.90 -1.29 4.66
C PHE A 155 2.50 -1.41 3.25
N TYR A 156 3.28 -0.41 2.80
CA TYR A 156 4.03 -0.48 1.54
C TYR A 156 4.97 -1.69 1.50
N PHE A 157 5.76 -1.89 2.55
CA PHE A 157 6.64 -3.05 2.67
C PHE A 157 5.86 -4.37 2.72
N LEU A 158 4.79 -4.44 3.53
CA LEU A 158 3.99 -5.64 3.69
C LEU A 158 3.25 -6.04 2.41
N ILE A 159 2.72 -5.08 1.64
CA ILE A 159 2.04 -5.39 0.37
C ILE A 159 3.03 -5.87 -0.69
N LEU A 160 4.23 -5.30 -0.77
CA LEU A 160 5.30 -5.82 -1.62
C LEU A 160 5.67 -7.26 -1.25
N LEU A 161 5.84 -7.52 0.04
CA LEU A 161 6.17 -8.85 0.56
C LEU A 161 5.04 -9.84 0.28
N LEU A 162 3.78 -9.42 0.46
CA LEU A 162 2.59 -10.22 0.17
C LEU A 162 2.52 -10.59 -1.31
N VAL A 163 2.68 -9.62 -2.20
CA VAL A 163 2.66 -9.87 -3.64
C VAL A 163 3.82 -10.79 -4.05
N TYR A 164 5.03 -10.54 -3.56
CA TYR A 164 6.16 -11.41 -3.87
C TYR A 164 5.97 -12.85 -3.37
N THR A 165 5.50 -13.02 -2.14
CA THR A 165 5.21 -14.36 -1.58
C THR A 165 4.11 -15.07 -2.37
N THR A 166 3.07 -14.35 -2.80
CA THR A 166 2.01 -14.87 -3.67
C THR A 166 2.57 -15.36 -5.00
N LEU A 167 3.40 -14.58 -5.67
CA LEU A 167 4.04 -14.96 -6.93
C LEU A 167 4.89 -16.24 -6.79
N VAL A 168 5.68 -16.31 -5.71
CA VAL A 168 6.48 -17.49 -5.40
C VAL A 168 5.61 -18.70 -5.07
N ALA A 169 4.52 -18.51 -4.32
CA ALA A 169 3.58 -19.58 -3.97
C ALA A 169 2.91 -20.15 -5.22
N ILE A 170 2.43 -19.29 -6.13
CA ILE A 170 1.80 -19.70 -7.38
C ILE A 170 2.77 -20.51 -8.25
N LYS A 171 4.01 -20.05 -8.40
CA LYS A 171 5.00 -20.77 -9.23
C LYS A 171 5.43 -22.10 -8.63
N SER A 172 5.62 -22.16 -7.30
CA SER A 172 6.16 -23.34 -6.63
C SER A 172 5.13 -24.37 -6.24
N LYS A 173 3.87 -23.96 -6.03
CA LYS A 173 2.76 -24.75 -5.47
C LYS A 173 3.06 -25.42 -4.12
N LYS A 174 4.06 -24.91 -3.36
CA LYS A 174 4.48 -25.47 -2.07
C LYS A 174 3.68 -24.86 -0.93
N ILE A 175 3.14 -25.70 -0.04
CA ILE A 175 2.32 -25.32 1.12
C ILE A 175 3.01 -24.24 1.97
N LYS A 176 4.31 -24.38 2.23
CA LYS A 176 5.08 -23.42 3.03
C LYS A 176 4.97 -21.97 2.52
N HIS A 177 4.90 -21.76 1.20
CA HIS A 177 4.79 -20.42 0.66
C HIS A 177 3.38 -19.83 0.83
N TYR A 178 2.34 -20.67 0.84
CA TYR A 178 0.98 -20.27 1.16
C TYR A 178 0.83 -19.94 2.65
N ILE A 179 1.49 -20.69 3.53
CA ILE A 179 1.54 -20.38 4.97
C ILE A 179 2.19 -19.01 5.18
N ILE A 180 3.37 -18.76 4.57
CA ILE A 180 4.05 -17.45 4.65
C ILE A 180 3.15 -16.35 4.09
N GLY A 181 2.49 -16.58 2.95
CA GLY A 181 1.53 -15.65 2.37
C GLY A 181 0.37 -15.32 3.31
N GLY A 182 -0.20 -16.32 3.99
CA GLY A 182 -1.26 -16.15 4.99
C GLY A 182 -0.81 -15.34 6.21
N ILE A 183 0.41 -15.59 6.70
CA ILE A 183 1.00 -14.80 7.80
C ILE A 183 1.16 -13.34 7.38
N VAL A 184 1.78 -13.08 6.22
CA VAL A 184 2.01 -11.71 5.73
C VAL A 184 0.68 -11.00 5.47
N TRP A 185 -0.33 -11.69 4.92
CA TRP A 185 -1.66 -11.14 4.70
C TRP A 185 -2.33 -10.74 6.02
N GLY A 186 -2.30 -11.61 7.04
CA GLY A 186 -2.84 -11.31 8.36
C GLY A 186 -2.14 -10.13 9.02
N ILE A 187 -0.79 -10.10 9.00
CA ILE A 187 -0.03 -8.96 9.52
C ILE A 187 -0.38 -7.67 8.77
N ALA A 188 -0.46 -7.70 7.44
CA ALA A 188 -0.84 -6.52 6.66
C ALA A 188 -2.25 -6.01 7.01
N ALA A 189 -3.19 -6.93 7.28
CA ALA A 189 -4.54 -6.61 7.71
C ALA A 189 -4.57 -5.92 9.09
N LEU A 190 -3.66 -6.27 10.01
CA LEU A 190 -3.53 -5.59 11.30
C LEU A 190 -3.07 -4.11 11.17
N PHE A 191 -2.56 -3.69 9.99
CA PHE A 191 -2.25 -2.29 9.71
C PHE A 191 -3.33 -1.61 8.87
N ARG A 192 -3.86 -2.28 7.83
CA ARG A 192 -4.88 -1.71 6.94
C ARG A 192 -5.92 -2.76 6.48
N PRO A 193 -7.21 -2.54 6.78
CA PRO A 193 -8.30 -3.43 6.37
C PRO A 193 -8.42 -3.62 4.85
N THR A 194 -7.95 -2.64 4.07
CA THR A 194 -8.05 -2.64 2.60
C THR A 194 -7.43 -3.87 1.94
N VAL A 195 -6.49 -4.55 2.62
CA VAL A 195 -5.90 -5.81 2.12
C VAL A 195 -6.83 -7.02 2.33
N GLY A 196 -7.94 -6.87 3.05
CA GLY A 196 -8.88 -7.96 3.34
C GLY A 196 -9.43 -8.63 2.09
N ALA A 197 -9.68 -7.87 1.02
CA ALA A 197 -10.18 -8.37 -0.26
C ALA A 197 -9.07 -8.88 -1.22
N TYR A 198 -7.80 -8.89 -0.82
CA TYR A 198 -6.67 -9.37 -1.63
C TYR A 198 -6.82 -10.82 -2.15
N PRO A 199 -7.49 -11.77 -1.46
CA PRO A 199 -7.76 -13.11 -1.98
C PRO A 199 -8.44 -13.13 -3.34
N ILE A 200 -9.20 -12.10 -3.71
CA ILE A 200 -9.80 -11.98 -5.05
C ILE A 200 -8.72 -11.92 -6.13
N VAL A 201 -7.64 -11.17 -5.89
CA VAL A 201 -6.49 -11.09 -6.81
C VAL A 201 -5.80 -12.45 -6.91
N VAL A 202 -5.64 -13.14 -5.79
CA VAL A 202 -5.02 -14.48 -5.75
C VAL A 202 -5.88 -15.49 -6.51
N LEU A 203 -7.19 -15.46 -6.35
CA LEU A 203 -8.12 -16.34 -7.07
C LEU A 203 -8.01 -16.14 -8.60
N ILE A 204 -7.98 -14.89 -9.07
CA ILE A 204 -7.78 -14.57 -10.48
C ILE A 204 -6.44 -15.14 -10.99
N LEU A 205 -5.38 -15.01 -10.19
CA LEU A 205 -4.08 -15.58 -10.55
C LEU A 205 -4.10 -17.11 -10.60
N TRP A 206 -4.79 -17.77 -9.69
CA TRP A 206 -4.95 -19.24 -9.73
C TRP A 206 -5.66 -19.69 -11.01
N ILE A 207 -6.73 -18.99 -11.40
CA ILE A 207 -7.45 -19.27 -12.64
C ILE A 207 -6.53 -19.08 -13.86
N TYR A 208 -5.78 -17.97 -13.91
CA TYR A 208 -4.84 -17.69 -15.02
C TYR A 208 -3.69 -18.70 -15.09
N ASN A 209 -3.31 -19.31 -13.96
CA ASN A 209 -2.27 -20.32 -13.88
C ASN A 209 -2.82 -21.77 -13.91
N ASN A 210 -4.07 -21.95 -14.36
CA ASN A 210 -4.73 -23.25 -14.57
C ASN A 210 -4.69 -24.14 -13.31
N TYR A 211 -4.96 -23.58 -12.13
CA TYR A 211 -5.10 -24.37 -10.90
C TYR A 211 -6.34 -25.23 -10.95
N LYS A 212 -6.22 -26.50 -10.55
CA LYS A 212 -7.36 -27.38 -10.38
C LYS A 212 -8.19 -26.93 -9.17
N PHE A 213 -9.50 -27.11 -9.23
CA PHE A 213 -10.42 -26.73 -8.14
C PHE A 213 -9.98 -27.27 -6.78
N LYS A 214 -9.52 -28.53 -6.72
CA LYS A 214 -8.99 -29.14 -5.50
C LYS A 214 -7.79 -28.39 -4.91
N ASP A 215 -6.90 -27.88 -5.76
CA ASP A 215 -5.73 -27.09 -5.32
C ASP A 215 -6.18 -25.72 -4.82
N ILE A 216 -7.13 -25.08 -5.51
CA ILE A 216 -7.73 -23.81 -5.08
C ILE A 216 -8.34 -23.97 -3.69
N LEU A 217 -9.21 -24.98 -3.50
CA LEU A 217 -9.83 -25.24 -2.20
C LEU A 217 -8.80 -25.49 -1.10
N LYS A 218 -7.80 -26.36 -1.38
CA LYS A 218 -6.72 -26.68 -0.44
C LYS A 218 -5.95 -25.42 0.00
N PHE A 219 -5.51 -24.61 -0.95
CA PHE A 219 -4.70 -23.42 -0.63
C PHE A 219 -5.54 -22.30 -0.01
N THR A 220 -6.82 -22.19 -0.37
CA THR A 220 -7.77 -21.28 0.30
C THR A 220 -7.90 -21.64 1.78
N ILE A 221 -8.14 -22.92 2.11
CA ILE A 221 -8.25 -23.38 3.50
C ILE A 221 -6.97 -23.04 4.26
N ILE A 222 -5.79 -23.36 3.70
CA ILE A 222 -4.51 -23.12 4.36
C ILE A 222 -4.32 -21.62 4.63
N VAL A 223 -4.47 -20.78 3.61
CA VAL A 223 -4.24 -19.33 3.74
C VAL A 223 -5.24 -18.68 4.70
N SER A 224 -6.53 -19.07 4.61
CA SER A 224 -7.57 -18.53 5.48
C SER A 224 -7.38 -18.98 6.94
N SER A 225 -7.01 -20.23 7.18
CA SER A 225 -6.73 -20.71 8.55
C SER A 225 -5.57 -19.95 9.18
N VAL A 226 -4.49 -19.74 8.43
CA VAL A 226 -3.33 -18.96 8.91
C VAL A 226 -3.70 -17.51 9.14
N PHE A 227 -4.46 -16.90 8.23
CA PHE A 227 -4.99 -15.54 8.40
C PHE A 227 -5.83 -15.41 9.68
N CYS A 228 -6.77 -16.35 9.90
CA CYS A 228 -7.60 -16.36 11.10
C CYS A 228 -6.75 -16.49 12.38
N LEU A 229 -5.70 -17.32 12.37
CA LEU A 229 -4.78 -17.44 13.50
C LEU A 229 -4.07 -16.11 13.80
N VAL A 230 -3.60 -15.41 12.77
CA VAL A 230 -2.93 -14.10 12.95
C VAL A 230 -3.90 -13.03 13.43
N MET A 231 -5.14 -13.06 12.95
CA MET A 231 -6.17 -12.08 13.32
C MET A 231 -6.87 -12.40 14.66
N SER A 232 -6.78 -13.64 15.14
CA SER A 232 -7.54 -14.08 16.32
C SER A 232 -7.28 -13.27 17.59
N PRO A 233 -6.06 -12.78 17.92
CA PRO A 233 -5.88 -11.95 19.10
C PRO A 233 -6.70 -10.64 19.03
N TRP A 234 -6.77 -10.03 17.85
CA TRP A 234 -7.59 -8.84 17.60
C TRP A 234 -9.08 -9.12 17.72
N TRP A 235 -9.55 -10.24 17.18
CA TRP A 235 -10.96 -10.63 17.27
C TRP A 235 -11.39 -10.98 18.70
N ILE A 236 -10.52 -11.70 19.44
CA ILE A 236 -10.78 -12.04 20.85
C ILE A 236 -10.86 -10.78 21.71
N ARG A 237 -9.92 -9.85 21.51
CA ARG A 237 -9.95 -8.55 22.21
C ARG A 237 -11.24 -7.79 21.90
N ASN A 238 -11.58 -7.66 20.62
CA ASN A 238 -12.79 -6.93 20.22
C ASN A 238 -14.06 -7.55 20.79
N TYR A 239 -14.13 -8.89 20.81
CA TYR A 239 -15.28 -9.57 21.40
C TYR A 239 -15.38 -9.36 22.91
N LYS A 240 -14.27 -9.37 23.63
CA LYS A 240 -14.23 -9.09 25.07
C LYS A 240 -14.67 -7.68 25.43
N GLU A 241 -14.20 -6.68 24.66
CA GLU A 241 -14.47 -5.27 24.96
C GLU A 241 -15.85 -4.79 24.46
N PHE A 242 -16.28 -5.26 23.30
CA PHE A 242 -17.48 -4.74 22.63
C PHE A 242 -18.63 -5.75 22.55
N HIS A 243 -18.44 -6.97 23.06
CA HIS A 243 -19.41 -8.09 22.99
C HIS A 243 -19.95 -8.34 21.57
N ARG A 244 -19.14 -7.99 20.55
CA ARG A 244 -19.44 -8.12 19.12
C ARG A 244 -18.25 -8.68 18.35
N PHE A 245 -18.52 -9.49 17.33
CA PHE A 245 -17.48 -9.88 16.38
C PHE A 245 -17.23 -8.74 15.40
N ILE A 246 -16.07 -8.11 15.52
CA ILE A 246 -15.61 -7.01 14.67
C ILE A 246 -14.34 -7.47 13.95
N PRO A 247 -14.44 -7.84 12.64
CA PRO A 247 -13.30 -8.45 11.94
C PRO A 247 -12.14 -7.49 11.69
N PHE A 248 -12.43 -6.20 11.51
CA PHE A 248 -11.42 -5.16 11.28
C PHE A 248 -11.65 -3.96 12.21
N THR A 249 -12.33 -2.92 11.73
CA THR A 249 -12.60 -1.67 12.45
C THR A 249 -14.07 -1.25 12.31
N LEU A 250 -14.52 -0.38 13.20
CA LEU A 250 -15.77 0.39 13.09
C LEU A 250 -15.43 1.86 12.77
N SER A 251 -14.87 2.10 11.59
CA SER A 251 -14.47 3.42 11.12
C SER A 251 -14.82 3.66 9.66
N SER A 252 -15.60 2.78 9.05
CA SER A 252 -15.89 2.86 7.62
C SER A 252 -17.02 3.84 7.28
N GLY A 253 -17.95 4.05 8.19
CA GLY A 253 -19.17 4.85 7.94
C GLY A 253 -18.87 6.31 7.61
N ASN A 254 -18.08 7.00 8.43
CA ASN A 254 -17.73 8.40 8.19
C ASN A 254 -17.00 8.63 6.84
N PRO A 255 -15.90 7.93 6.51
CA PRO A 255 -15.26 8.06 5.20
C PRO A 255 -16.16 7.69 4.02
N MET A 256 -17.11 6.78 4.20
CA MET A 256 -18.11 6.45 3.16
C MET A 256 -19.12 7.58 2.95
N ILE A 257 -19.61 8.19 4.03
CA ILE A 257 -20.48 9.38 3.93
C ILE A 257 -19.75 10.50 3.21
N GLN A 258 -18.56 10.88 3.67
CA GLN A 258 -17.75 11.91 3.02
C GLN A 258 -17.50 11.57 1.54
N GLY A 259 -17.17 10.31 1.24
CA GLY A 259 -16.99 9.82 -0.11
C GLY A 259 -18.23 9.85 -0.98
N SER A 260 -19.43 9.93 -0.39
CA SER A 260 -20.72 10.02 -1.12
C SER A 260 -21.08 11.44 -1.57
N TYR A 261 -20.36 12.46 -1.08
CA TYR A 261 -20.54 13.83 -1.57
C TYR A 261 -19.69 14.07 -2.81
N ILE A 262 -20.31 14.59 -3.87
CA ILE A 262 -19.60 14.92 -5.12
C ILE A 262 -18.61 16.05 -4.84
N ASN A 263 -17.37 15.90 -5.31
CA ASN A 263 -16.23 16.80 -5.02
C ASN A 263 -15.95 16.99 -3.51
N TYR A 264 -16.47 16.08 -2.66
CA TYR A 264 -16.42 16.18 -1.19
C TYR A 264 -17.10 17.43 -0.62
N ASP A 265 -18.00 18.04 -1.39
CA ASP A 265 -18.76 19.21 -0.97
C ASP A 265 -19.97 18.79 -0.13
N THR A 266 -19.82 18.91 1.18
CA THR A 266 -20.85 18.55 2.15
C THR A 266 -21.98 19.56 2.24
N THR A 267 -21.90 20.70 1.55
CA THR A 267 -22.99 21.72 1.52
C THR A 267 -24.11 21.33 0.56
N ILE A 268 -23.80 20.47 -0.41
CA ILE A 268 -24.76 20.00 -1.42
C ILE A 268 -25.36 18.67 -0.95
N ASP A 269 -26.70 18.58 -0.99
CA ASP A 269 -27.42 17.37 -0.63
C ASP A 269 -27.10 16.91 0.82
N PHE A 270 -26.91 17.88 1.75
CA PHE A 270 -26.62 17.59 3.15
C PHE A 270 -27.78 16.84 3.82
N HIS A 271 -27.43 15.84 4.61
CA HIS A 271 -28.36 15.13 5.50
C HIS A 271 -27.73 15.02 6.89
N PRO A 272 -28.35 15.59 7.93
CA PRO A 272 -27.79 15.57 9.29
C PRO A 272 -27.79 14.13 9.84
N TRP A 273 -26.87 13.86 10.73
CA TRP A 273 -26.83 12.64 11.54
C TRP A 273 -26.46 12.98 12.99
N GLU A 274 -26.86 12.11 13.88
CA GLU A 274 -26.52 12.27 15.30
C GLU A 274 -25.04 11.95 15.55
N ILE A 275 -24.46 12.64 16.54
CA ILE A 275 -23.10 12.41 16.98
C ILE A 275 -23.16 11.86 18.40
N THR A 276 -22.47 10.76 18.67
CA THR A 276 -22.38 10.11 19.98
C THR A 276 -20.96 9.60 20.23
N ASP A 277 -20.59 9.47 21.51
CA ASP A 277 -19.33 8.88 21.92
C ASP A 277 -19.35 7.34 21.85
N ASP A 278 -20.54 6.72 21.78
CA ASP A 278 -20.69 5.28 21.56
C ASP A 278 -20.33 4.93 20.11
N ILE A 279 -19.16 4.30 19.93
CA ILE A 279 -18.63 3.95 18.62
C ILE A 279 -19.56 3.02 17.80
N ILE A 280 -20.34 2.18 18.48
CA ILE A 280 -21.27 1.24 17.82
C ILE A 280 -22.48 2.00 17.28
N LYS A 281 -23.10 2.82 18.11
CA LYS A 281 -24.23 3.67 17.71
C LYS A 281 -23.81 4.68 16.65
N GLN A 282 -22.63 5.27 16.79
CA GLN A 282 -22.12 6.20 15.79
C GLN A 282 -21.97 5.54 14.41
N GLU A 283 -21.49 4.30 14.35
CA GLU A 283 -21.37 3.56 13.07
C GLU A 283 -22.78 3.20 12.52
N GLU A 284 -23.77 2.97 13.37
CA GLU A 284 -25.17 2.77 12.97
C GLU A 284 -25.75 4.04 12.36
N TYR A 285 -25.58 5.21 12.98
CA TYR A 285 -26.01 6.49 12.42
C TYR A 285 -25.37 6.81 11.07
N TYR A 286 -24.07 6.49 10.93
CA TYR A 286 -23.40 6.62 9.62
C TYR A 286 -24.02 5.70 8.56
N LYS A 287 -24.35 4.46 8.89
CA LYS A 287 -25.01 3.54 7.96
C LYS A 287 -26.40 4.02 7.55
N ASP A 288 -27.19 4.50 8.50
CA ASP A 288 -28.53 5.04 8.21
C ASP A 288 -28.45 6.25 7.29
N ASN A 289 -27.52 7.16 7.53
CA ASN A 289 -27.25 8.29 6.65
C ASN A 289 -26.84 7.84 5.24
N LEU A 290 -25.97 6.84 5.13
CA LEU A 290 -25.56 6.29 3.83
C LEU A 290 -26.74 5.68 3.08
N VAL A 291 -27.62 4.92 3.75
CA VAL A 291 -28.83 4.35 3.15
C VAL A 291 -29.78 5.45 2.67
N TYR A 292 -29.97 6.51 3.49
CA TYR A 292 -30.75 7.68 3.11
C TYR A 292 -30.18 8.34 1.85
N ARG A 293 -28.87 8.63 1.83
CA ARG A 293 -28.18 9.26 0.70
C ARG A 293 -28.26 8.40 -0.56
N PHE A 294 -28.08 7.08 -0.42
CA PHE A 294 -28.20 6.16 -1.54
C PHE A 294 -29.58 6.24 -2.21
N LYS A 295 -30.66 6.18 -1.41
CA LYS A 295 -32.04 6.24 -1.91
C LYS A 295 -32.40 7.60 -2.49
N ASN A 296 -32.02 8.69 -1.82
CA ASN A 296 -32.50 10.03 -2.13
C ASN A 296 -31.67 10.80 -3.13
N TYR A 297 -30.37 10.48 -3.24
CA TYR A 297 -29.44 11.21 -4.12
C TYR A 297 -28.79 10.30 -5.16
N ILE A 298 -28.14 9.20 -4.74
CA ILE A 298 -27.35 8.35 -5.64
C ILE A 298 -28.24 7.71 -6.71
N LEU A 299 -29.36 7.07 -6.30
CA LEU A 299 -30.30 6.44 -7.23
C LEU A 299 -31.04 7.45 -8.11
N LYS A 300 -31.22 8.70 -7.66
CA LYS A 300 -31.89 9.74 -8.46
C LYS A 300 -31.01 10.38 -9.53
N LYS A 301 -29.70 10.31 -9.37
CA LYS A 301 -28.71 10.87 -10.31
C LYS A 301 -27.63 9.83 -10.68
N PRO A 302 -28.01 8.64 -11.20
CA PRO A 302 -27.12 7.48 -11.30
C PRO A 302 -25.90 7.73 -12.18
N LEU A 303 -26.01 8.41 -13.31
CA LEU A 303 -24.88 8.69 -14.19
C LEU A 303 -23.87 9.66 -13.56
N THR A 304 -24.35 10.67 -12.83
CA THR A 304 -23.50 11.63 -12.13
C THR A 304 -22.69 10.94 -11.03
N TYR A 305 -23.36 10.10 -10.24
CA TYR A 305 -22.67 9.34 -9.20
C TYR A 305 -21.79 8.21 -9.75
N ALA A 306 -22.18 7.58 -10.87
CA ALA A 306 -21.29 6.63 -11.54
C ALA A 306 -19.98 7.30 -12.02
N LYS A 307 -20.10 8.49 -12.65
CA LYS A 307 -18.90 9.28 -13.01
C LYS A 307 -18.06 9.62 -11.77
N TRP A 308 -18.68 10.14 -10.70
CA TRP A 308 -18.02 10.49 -9.45
C TRP A 308 -17.26 9.30 -8.85
N TYR A 309 -17.93 8.18 -8.64
CA TYR A 309 -17.32 7.01 -8.01
C TYR A 309 -16.28 6.33 -8.88
N LEU A 310 -16.53 6.12 -10.18
CA LEU A 310 -15.67 5.30 -11.03
C LEU A 310 -14.53 6.10 -11.68
N ILE A 311 -14.77 7.37 -12.02
CA ILE A 311 -13.80 8.18 -12.76
C ILE A 311 -13.16 9.21 -11.83
N ASP A 312 -13.93 10.15 -11.28
CA ASP A 312 -13.39 11.32 -10.61
C ASP A 312 -12.59 10.92 -9.36
N LYS A 313 -13.11 10.01 -8.53
CA LYS A 313 -12.41 9.49 -7.34
C LYS A 313 -11.18 8.67 -7.70
N THR A 314 -11.23 7.90 -8.80
CA THR A 314 -10.04 7.17 -9.27
C THR A 314 -8.95 8.14 -9.71
N VAL A 315 -9.31 9.23 -10.40
CA VAL A 315 -8.35 10.27 -10.75
C VAL A 315 -7.76 10.93 -9.49
N ILE A 316 -8.61 11.34 -8.55
CA ILE A 316 -8.15 11.94 -7.27
C ILE A 316 -7.19 11.01 -6.52
N LEU A 317 -7.49 9.71 -6.50
CA LEU A 317 -6.66 8.71 -5.82
C LEU A 317 -5.23 8.64 -6.38
N TRP A 318 -5.06 8.74 -7.72
CA TRP A 318 -3.80 8.44 -8.38
C TRP A 318 -3.06 9.64 -8.96
N ILE A 319 -3.73 10.77 -9.27
CA ILE A 319 -3.17 11.85 -10.10
C ILE A 319 -2.00 12.60 -9.45
N SER A 320 -1.94 12.66 -8.13
CA SER A 320 -0.94 13.44 -7.41
C SER A 320 -0.12 12.60 -6.44
N PRO A 321 1.16 12.95 -6.19
CA PRO A 321 2.00 12.23 -5.24
C PRO A 321 1.59 12.53 -3.80
N PHE A 322 1.80 11.56 -2.90
CA PHE A 322 1.74 11.77 -1.46
C PHE A 322 2.99 12.51 -0.98
N TYR A 323 2.96 13.83 -1.00
CA TYR A 323 4.10 14.70 -0.67
C TYR A 323 3.60 16.01 -0.07
N TRP A 324 3.10 15.96 1.17
CA TRP A 324 2.41 17.09 1.80
C TRP A 324 3.35 18.14 2.40
N LYS A 325 4.60 17.76 2.68
CA LYS A 325 5.64 18.70 3.12
C LYS A 325 6.91 18.50 2.27
N PRO A 326 7.58 19.56 1.85
CA PRO A 326 8.76 19.46 1.01
C PRO A 326 9.95 18.85 1.78
N VAL A 327 10.61 17.86 1.17
CA VAL A 327 11.88 17.31 1.65
C VAL A 327 13.01 18.14 1.02
N TYR A 328 13.92 18.63 1.85
CA TYR A 328 15.04 19.47 1.42
C TYR A 328 14.62 20.66 0.52
N ASN A 329 13.46 21.25 0.80
CA ASN A 329 12.86 22.36 0.03
C ASN A 329 12.60 22.03 -1.45
N ILE A 330 12.58 20.74 -1.84
CA ILE A 330 12.23 20.35 -3.20
C ILE A 330 10.73 20.58 -3.39
N HIS A 331 10.39 21.44 -4.36
CA HIS A 331 9.01 21.84 -4.60
C HIS A 331 8.17 20.72 -5.19
N ILE A 332 6.90 20.62 -4.79
CA ILE A 332 5.95 19.57 -5.21
C ILE A 332 5.81 19.44 -6.73
N VAL A 333 6.03 20.50 -7.48
CA VAL A 333 5.96 20.48 -8.96
C VAL A 333 6.95 19.48 -9.56
N PHE A 334 8.19 19.42 -9.08
CA PHE A 334 9.19 18.46 -9.57
C PHE A 334 8.79 17.03 -9.24
N VAL A 335 8.28 16.81 -8.02
CA VAL A 335 7.78 15.51 -7.58
C VAL A 335 6.55 15.10 -8.40
N GLY A 336 5.65 16.05 -8.68
CA GLY A 336 4.47 15.86 -9.50
C GLY A 336 4.80 15.49 -10.95
N ILE A 337 5.77 16.17 -11.58
CA ILE A 337 6.24 15.84 -12.93
C ILE A 337 6.77 14.40 -12.95
N TYR A 338 7.63 14.02 -11.99
CA TYR A 338 8.15 12.66 -11.92
C TYR A 338 7.05 11.63 -11.69
N HIS A 339 6.09 11.93 -10.82
CA HIS A 339 4.93 11.08 -10.56
C HIS A 339 4.09 10.87 -11.82
N LEU A 340 3.75 11.94 -12.56
CA LEU A 340 2.99 11.85 -13.80
C LEU A 340 3.73 11.07 -14.89
N LEU A 341 5.05 11.21 -14.98
CA LEU A 341 5.88 10.39 -15.87
C LEU A 341 5.78 8.90 -15.51
N LEU A 342 5.86 8.57 -14.21
CA LEU A 342 5.69 7.19 -13.76
C LEU A 342 4.29 6.65 -14.06
N LEU A 343 3.23 7.43 -13.85
CA LEU A 343 1.87 7.02 -14.19
C LEU A 343 1.71 6.78 -15.69
N THR A 344 2.16 7.73 -16.53
CA THR A 344 2.04 7.63 -17.99
C THR A 344 2.80 6.42 -18.54
N LEU A 345 4.09 6.29 -18.20
CA LEU A 345 4.89 5.14 -18.61
C LEU A 345 4.36 3.83 -18.00
N GLY A 346 3.84 3.89 -16.79
CA GLY A 346 3.25 2.75 -16.12
C GLY A 346 2.00 2.22 -16.83
N PHE A 347 1.08 3.08 -17.24
CA PHE A 347 -0.10 2.68 -18.03
C PHE A 347 0.29 2.15 -19.41
N ILE A 348 1.24 2.78 -20.10
CA ILE A 348 1.80 2.27 -21.35
C ILE A 348 2.41 0.87 -21.13
N GLY A 349 3.11 0.69 -20.00
CA GLY A 349 3.69 -0.58 -19.60
C GLY A 349 2.64 -1.65 -19.35
N MET A 350 1.60 -1.37 -18.56
CA MET A 350 0.51 -2.30 -18.30
C MET A 350 -0.22 -2.73 -19.58
N TYR A 351 -0.49 -1.77 -20.49
CA TYR A 351 -1.06 -2.07 -21.81
C TYR A 351 -0.14 -2.96 -22.63
N SER A 352 1.16 -2.64 -22.70
CA SER A 352 2.16 -3.43 -23.42
C SER A 352 2.30 -4.85 -22.86
N ILE A 353 2.31 -5.00 -21.53
CA ILE A 353 2.32 -6.29 -20.83
C ILE A 353 1.08 -7.10 -21.22
N HIS A 354 -0.11 -6.49 -21.19
CA HIS A 354 -1.34 -7.15 -21.58
C HIS A 354 -1.28 -7.67 -23.01
N LYS A 355 -0.86 -6.83 -23.98
CA LYS A 355 -0.72 -7.19 -25.39
C LYS A 355 0.33 -8.30 -25.61
N LYS A 356 1.52 -8.17 -25.00
CA LYS A 356 2.60 -9.16 -25.13
C LYS A 356 2.25 -10.49 -24.45
N SER A 357 1.50 -10.48 -23.36
CA SER A 357 1.07 -11.71 -22.67
C SER A 357 -0.01 -12.48 -23.43
N LYS A 358 -0.83 -11.82 -24.25
CA LYS A 358 -1.75 -12.50 -25.19
C LYS A 358 -0.99 -13.33 -26.23
N ASN A 359 0.18 -12.85 -26.65
CA ASN A 359 1.02 -13.48 -27.66
C ASN A 359 2.12 -14.37 -27.05
N ASN A 360 2.01 -14.75 -25.78
CA ASN A 360 2.97 -15.56 -25.02
C ASN A 360 4.41 -15.02 -24.98
N LYS A 361 4.63 -13.72 -25.28
CA LYS A 361 5.95 -13.05 -25.21
C LYS A 361 6.30 -12.59 -23.78
N VAL A 362 5.34 -12.58 -22.89
CA VAL A 362 5.46 -12.27 -21.46
C VAL A 362 4.53 -13.21 -20.69
N ASP A 363 4.96 -13.66 -19.49
CA ASP A 363 4.14 -14.50 -18.64
C ASP A 363 2.81 -13.82 -18.28
N LYS A 364 1.73 -14.57 -18.35
CA LYS A 364 0.38 -14.08 -18.02
C LYS A 364 0.29 -13.54 -16.58
N THR A 365 1.09 -14.05 -15.67
CA THR A 365 1.18 -13.61 -14.28
C THR A 365 1.55 -12.13 -14.16
N ALA A 366 2.28 -11.56 -15.12
CA ALA A 366 2.64 -10.15 -15.14
C ALA A 366 1.42 -9.20 -15.22
N ARG A 367 0.25 -9.70 -15.64
CA ARG A 367 -1.02 -8.95 -15.62
C ARG A 367 -1.46 -8.60 -14.19
N ILE A 368 -0.83 -9.19 -13.17
CA ILE A 368 -1.09 -8.84 -11.76
C ILE A 368 -0.92 -7.34 -11.52
N LEU A 369 0.02 -6.67 -12.21
CA LEU A 369 0.24 -5.22 -12.04
C LEU A 369 -1.02 -4.42 -12.38
N PHE A 370 -1.69 -4.75 -13.46
CA PHE A 370 -2.98 -4.13 -13.82
C PHE A 370 -4.10 -4.58 -12.87
N GLY A 371 -4.13 -5.87 -12.53
CA GLY A 371 -5.10 -6.41 -11.57
C GLY A 371 -5.02 -5.72 -10.20
N LEU A 372 -3.82 -5.43 -9.72
CA LEU A 372 -3.61 -4.70 -8.46
C LEU A 372 -4.04 -3.24 -8.56
N PHE A 373 -3.82 -2.58 -9.71
CA PHE A 373 -4.34 -1.22 -9.95
C PHE A 373 -5.87 -1.20 -9.85
N ILE A 374 -6.55 -2.11 -10.54
CA ILE A 374 -8.03 -2.21 -10.49
C ILE A 374 -8.49 -2.54 -9.08
N TYR A 375 -7.93 -3.58 -8.46
CA TYR A 375 -8.25 -3.99 -7.10
C TYR A 375 -8.18 -2.81 -6.12
N TYR A 376 -7.06 -2.09 -6.14
CA TYR A 376 -6.81 -1.03 -5.18
C TYR A 376 -7.69 0.19 -5.43
N SER A 377 -7.98 0.51 -6.69
CA SER A 377 -8.96 1.54 -7.05
C SER A 377 -10.36 1.16 -6.55
N VAL A 378 -10.82 -0.06 -6.84
CA VAL A 378 -12.16 -0.53 -6.47
C VAL A 378 -12.39 -0.53 -4.96
N VAL A 379 -11.40 -0.98 -4.18
CA VAL A 379 -11.51 -1.01 -2.70
C VAL A 379 -11.67 0.40 -2.10
N HIS A 380 -11.17 1.44 -2.76
CA HIS A 380 -11.28 2.82 -2.28
C HIS A 380 -12.51 3.58 -2.84
N ILE A 381 -13.21 3.03 -3.86
CA ILE A 381 -14.39 3.67 -4.45
C ILE A 381 -15.45 4.12 -3.42
N PRO A 382 -15.83 3.32 -2.41
CA PRO A 382 -16.88 3.75 -1.47
C PRO A 382 -16.47 4.91 -0.57
N TYR A 383 -15.18 5.08 -0.32
CA TYR A 383 -14.64 5.98 0.71
C TYR A 383 -14.23 7.34 0.15
N ILE A 384 -14.02 8.34 1.03
CA ILE A 384 -13.23 9.52 0.67
C ILE A 384 -11.84 9.06 0.21
N THR A 385 -11.33 9.65 -0.87
CA THR A 385 -10.04 9.25 -1.45
C THR A 385 -9.04 10.39 -1.37
N PHE A 386 -7.80 10.05 -0.99
CA PHE A 386 -6.65 10.93 -0.97
C PHE A 386 -5.47 10.25 -1.66
N ASN A 387 -4.55 11.03 -2.20
CA ASN A 387 -3.28 10.56 -2.77
C ASN A 387 -2.43 9.73 -1.77
N ARG A 388 -2.60 9.98 -0.46
CA ARG A 388 -2.02 9.19 0.62
C ARG A 388 -2.37 7.71 0.50
N TYR A 389 -3.61 7.40 0.11
CA TYR A 389 -4.08 6.01 0.07
C TYR A 389 -3.49 5.22 -1.11
N SER A 390 -3.22 5.85 -2.27
CA SER A 390 -2.60 5.16 -3.40
C SER A 390 -1.09 4.94 -3.25
N TYR A 391 -0.43 5.71 -2.38
CA TYR A 391 1.02 5.65 -2.19
C TYR A 391 1.58 4.23 -1.99
N PRO A 392 0.99 3.36 -1.15
CA PRO A 392 1.54 2.01 -0.95
C PRO A 392 1.54 1.13 -2.21
N MET A 393 0.87 1.54 -3.28
CA MET A 393 0.76 0.78 -4.53
C MET A 393 1.49 1.42 -5.71
N ILE A 394 2.19 2.55 -5.52
CA ILE A 394 2.85 3.27 -6.63
C ILE A 394 3.90 2.41 -7.35
N TRP A 395 4.49 1.43 -6.67
CA TRP A 395 5.46 0.50 -7.22
C TRP A 395 4.95 -0.32 -8.42
N ILE A 396 3.64 -0.49 -8.59
CA ILE A 396 3.07 -1.16 -9.76
C ILE A 396 3.36 -0.35 -11.04
N PHE A 397 3.27 0.97 -10.96
CA PHE A 397 3.61 1.87 -12.05
C PHE A 397 5.12 1.92 -12.27
N VAL A 398 5.90 1.89 -11.20
CA VAL A 398 7.37 1.84 -11.27
C VAL A 398 7.85 0.61 -12.03
N ILE A 399 7.35 -0.59 -11.69
CA ILE A 399 7.74 -1.84 -12.38
C ILE A 399 7.26 -1.82 -13.84
N SER A 400 6.04 -1.34 -14.08
CA SER A 400 5.49 -1.24 -15.44
C SER A 400 6.27 -0.24 -16.30
N SER A 401 6.70 0.91 -15.74
CA SER A 401 7.57 1.88 -16.39
C SER A 401 8.95 1.29 -16.71
N ALA A 402 9.54 0.57 -15.75
CA ALA A 402 10.82 -0.11 -15.95
C ALA A 402 10.77 -1.14 -17.08
N PHE A 403 9.65 -1.84 -17.24
CA PHE A 403 9.43 -2.74 -18.37
C PHE A 403 9.45 -2.00 -19.72
N VAL A 404 8.82 -0.83 -19.83
CA VAL A 404 8.85 0.01 -21.03
C VAL A 404 10.28 0.47 -21.34
N ILE A 405 10.96 1.03 -20.33
CA ILE A 405 12.32 1.52 -20.46
C ILE A 405 13.27 0.40 -20.93
N ASN A 406 13.17 -0.79 -20.31
CA ASN A 406 13.99 -1.93 -20.70
C ASN A 406 13.73 -2.35 -22.15
N ASN A 407 12.48 -2.35 -22.62
CA ASN A 407 12.16 -2.67 -24.02
C ASN A 407 12.78 -1.65 -24.98
N ILE A 408 12.73 -0.36 -24.67
CA ILE A 408 13.34 0.70 -25.51
C ILE A 408 14.87 0.51 -25.59
N ILE A 409 15.52 0.24 -24.47
CA ILE A 409 16.97 0.01 -24.41
C ILE A 409 17.35 -1.22 -25.25
N THR A 410 16.60 -2.33 -25.11
CA THR A 410 16.86 -3.56 -25.87
C THR A 410 16.71 -3.35 -27.37
N GLN A 411 15.64 -2.69 -27.81
CA GLN A 411 15.42 -2.39 -29.23
C GLN A 411 16.53 -1.50 -29.82
N LYS A 412 17.02 -0.49 -29.07
CA LYS A 412 18.14 0.33 -29.52
C LYS A 412 19.42 -0.50 -29.68
N GLN A 413 19.71 -1.40 -28.73
CA GLN A 413 20.88 -2.28 -28.79
C GLN A 413 20.82 -3.24 -29.99
N GLU A 414 19.66 -3.79 -30.29
CA GLU A 414 19.44 -4.67 -31.43
C GLU A 414 19.64 -3.92 -32.76
N ARG A 415 19.08 -2.73 -32.92
CA ARG A 415 19.27 -1.88 -34.11
C ARG A 415 20.75 -1.51 -34.30
N SER A 416 21.46 -1.11 -33.27
CA SER A 416 22.88 -0.78 -33.34
C SER A 416 23.72 -1.98 -33.81
N LYS A 417 23.41 -3.19 -33.35
CA LYS A 417 24.09 -4.42 -33.79
C LYS A 417 23.80 -4.75 -35.25
N GLN A 418 22.56 -4.54 -35.73
CA GLN A 418 22.20 -4.75 -37.13
C GLN A 418 22.97 -3.79 -38.07
N ILE A 419 23.08 -2.50 -37.70
CA ILE A 419 23.84 -1.51 -38.48
C ILE A 419 25.33 -1.86 -38.50
N LEU A 420 25.91 -2.30 -37.41
CA LEU A 420 27.32 -2.73 -37.36
C LEU A 420 27.60 -3.97 -38.24
N ASN A 421 26.64 -4.91 -38.25
CA ASN A 421 26.78 -6.11 -39.08
C ASN A 421 26.62 -5.81 -40.56
N THR A 422 25.79 -4.85 -40.98
CA THR A 422 25.69 -4.41 -42.39
C THR A 422 26.95 -3.68 -42.86
N ASN A 423 27.51 -2.80 -42.04
CA ASN A 423 28.76 -2.07 -42.38
C ASN A 423 30.01 -2.97 -42.42
N ASN A 424 29.99 -4.16 -41.80
CA ASN A 424 31.08 -5.13 -41.88
C ASN A 424 30.95 -6.10 -43.08
N LEU A 425 29.87 -6.01 -43.86
CA LEU A 425 29.61 -6.82 -45.03
C LEU A 425 29.83 -6.02 -46.37
N GLU A 426 30.02 -4.71 -46.25
CA GLU A 426 30.50 -3.82 -47.30
C GLU A 426 32.05 -3.64 -47.17
#